data_1261c7ff1c59011eccf5ef55be716e89
#
_entry.id   1261c7ff1c59011eccf5ef55be716e89
#
_cell.length_a   1.000
_cell.length_b   1.000
_cell.length_c   1.000
_cell.angle_alpha   90.00
_cell.angle_beta   90.00
_cell.angle_gamma   90.00
#
_symmetry.space_group_name_H-M   'P 1'
#
loop_
_entity.id
_entity.type
_entity.pdbx_description
1 polymer ?
#
loop_
_entity_poly.entity_id
_entity_poly.type
_entity_poly.pdbx_seq_one_letter_code
_entity_poly.pdbx_strand_id
1 'polypeptide(L)'
;MRGLYSSKAKIRHHIFTEIARLAYEGDIEKEMDELPYKILPGEVATYRDSIFLERAIVGERLRVAMGLPLRNISEHAPISKGVEASLIEEKYYEPPLINIIKFACNSCPEKRVLVTEGCQGCLEHPCQRSVPRMPFIWRMAGL
;
A
#
# COMPACT_ATOMS: atom_id res chain seq x y z
N MET A 1 -3.20 14.38 15.21
CA MET A 1 -1.81 13.93 14.98
C MET A 1 -1.25 14.67 13.78
N ARG A 2 -0.53 15.77 14.03
CA ARG A 2 0.12 16.54 12.96
C ARG A 2 1.55 16.01 12.81
N GLY A 3 1.93 15.56 11.59
CA GLY A 3 3.34 15.54 11.23
C GLY A 3 4.10 14.22 11.29
N LEU A 4 3.48 13.05 11.34
CA LEU A 4 4.22 11.83 11.05
C LEU A 4 4.37 11.67 9.52
N TYR A 5 5.49 12.16 9.01
CA TYR A 5 5.94 11.92 7.64
C TYR A 5 6.30 10.43 7.49
N SER A 6 5.31 9.60 7.21
CA SER A 6 5.58 8.21 6.86
C SER A 6 5.96 8.12 5.37
N SER A 7 6.80 7.16 5.00
CA SER A 7 7.10 6.85 3.59
C SER A 7 5.83 6.68 2.75
N LYS A 8 4.78 6.12 3.34
CA LYS A 8 3.46 5.98 2.70
C LYS A 8 2.78 7.32 2.40
N ALA A 9 2.90 8.31 3.30
CA ALA A 9 2.36 9.65 3.07
C ALA A 9 3.12 10.37 1.96
N LYS A 10 4.45 10.22 1.93
CA LYS A 10 5.31 10.77 0.88
C LYS A 10 4.95 10.22 -0.50
N ILE A 11 4.75 8.89 -0.60
CA ILE A 11 4.34 8.25 -1.86
C ILE A 11 2.95 8.75 -2.30
N ARG A 12 1.98 8.89 -1.38
CA ARG A 12 0.67 9.44 -1.71
C ARG A 12 0.77 10.87 -2.28
N HIS A 13 1.56 11.71 -1.64
CA HIS A 13 1.77 13.08 -2.12
C HIS A 13 2.36 13.07 -3.54
N HIS A 14 3.36 12.23 -3.78
CA HIS A 14 3.98 12.09 -5.09
C HIS A 14 2.98 11.61 -6.16
N ILE A 15 2.12 10.63 -5.84
CA ILE A 15 1.04 10.15 -6.72
C ILE A 15 0.12 11.32 -7.14
N PHE A 16 -0.36 12.12 -6.20
CA PHE A 16 -1.24 13.24 -6.51
C PHE A 16 -0.54 14.32 -7.32
N THR A 17 0.75 14.58 -7.04
CA THR A 17 1.55 15.54 -7.81
C THR A 17 1.69 15.10 -9.25
N GLU A 18 2.01 13.82 -9.51
CA GLU A 18 2.17 13.30 -10.87
C GLU A 18 0.85 13.28 -11.65
N ILE A 19 -0.26 12.92 -11.00
CA ILE A 19 -1.59 12.98 -11.64
C ILE A 19 -1.93 14.43 -12.01
N ALA A 20 -1.70 15.38 -11.11
CA ALA A 20 -1.96 16.78 -11.40
C ALA A 20 -1.09 17.28 -12.56
N ARG A 21 0.20 16.92 -12.58
CA ARG A 21 1.10 17.25 -13.69
C ARG A 21 0.56 16.73 -15.02
N LEU A 22 0.23 15.45 -15.09
CA LEU A 22 -0.30 14.84 -16.32
C LEU A 22 -1.65 15.44 -16.76
N ALA A 23 -2.50 15.81 -15.81
CA ALA A 23 -3.77 16.45 -16.12
C ALA A 23 -3.57 17.82 -16.81
N TYR A 24 -2.53 18.56 -16.42
CA TYR A 24 -2.18 19.82 -17.08
C TYR A 24 -1.46 19.63 -18.43
N GLU A 25 -0.63 18.59 -18.55
CA GLU A 25 0.12 18.29 -19.78
C GLU A 25 -0.73 17.59 -20.85
N GLY A 26 -1.83 16.93 -20.45
CA GLY A 26 -2.77 16.27 -21.36
C GLY A 26 -2.37 14.88 -21.86
N ASP A 27 -1.26 14.30 -21.37
CA ASP A 27 -0.72 13.01 -21.83
C ASP A 27 -1.01 11.84 -20.85
N ILE A 28 -2.11 11.92 -20.09
CA ILE A 28 -2.45 10.95 -19.03
C ILE A 28 -2.48 9.51 -19.56
N GLU A 29 -3.12 9.28 -20.71
CA GLU A 29 -3.31 7.93 -21.26
C GLU A 29 -1.99 7.26 -21.62
N LYS A 30 -1.02 8.03 -22.13
CA LYS A 30 0.27 7.50 -22.58
C LYS A 30 1.25 7.25 -21.44
N GLU A 31 1.27 8.13 -20.44
CA GLU A 31 2.28 8.09 -19.39
C GLU A 31 1.85 7.32 -18.14
N MET A 32 0.55 7.09 -17.95
CA MET A 32 0.02 6.52 -16.71
C MET A 32 0.60 5.14 -16.37
N ASP A 33 0.86 4.32 -17.37
CA ASP A 33 1.41 2.97 -17.16
C ASP A 33 2.87 2.99 -16.71
N GLU A 34 3.60 4.06 -17.00
CA GLU A 34 4.99 4.24 -16.59
C GLU A 34 5.15 4.91 -15.22
N LEU A 35 4.10 5.58 -14.72
CA LEU A 35 4.17 6.31 -13.45
C LEU A 35 4.63 5.50 -12.25
N PRO A 36 4.24 4.23 -12.07
CA PRO A 36 4.75 3.43 -10.95
C PRO A 36 6.27 3.29 -10.96
N TYR A 37 6.88 3.27 -12.13
CA TYR A 37 8.34 3.19 -12.29
C TYR A 37 9.02 4.55 -12.07
N LYS A 38 8.36 5.65 -12.43
CA LYS A 38 8.84 7.00 -12.13
C LYS A 38 8.76 7.32 -10.63
N ILE A 39 7.68 6.91 -9.97
CA ILE A 39 7.44 7.15 -8.54
C ILE A 39 8.34 6.27 -7.65
N LEU A 40 8.56 5.02 -8.06
CA LEU A 40 9.40 4.05 -7.38
C LEU A 40 10.50 3.54 -8.32
N PRO A 41 11.56 4.34 -8.54
CA PRO A 41 12.69 3.94 -9.37
C PRO A 41 13.55 2.89 -8.65
N GLY A 42 14.35 2.15 -9.44
CA GLY A 42 15.29 1.16 -8.90
C GLY A 42 14.68 -0.22 -8.69
N GLU A 43 15.44 -1.12 -8.09
CA GLU A 43 15.10 -2.53 -7.95
C GLU A 43 14.83 -2.95 -6.49
N VAL A 44 15.19 -2.08 -5.55
CA VAL A 44 15.09 -2.37 -4.11
C VAL A 44 13.76 -1.88 -3.55
N ALA A 45 13.03 -2.78 -2.89
CA ALA A 45 11.80 -2.45 -2.19
C ALA A 45 12.07 -1.57 -0.96
N THR A 46 11.18 -0.60 -0.68
CA THR A 46 11.35 0.39 0.40
C THR A 46 10.43 0.15 1.60
N TYR A 47 9.23 -0.38 1.40
CA TYR A 47 8.23 -0.55 2.45
C TYR A 47 7.43 -1.86 2.34
N ARG A 48 7.76 -2.71 1.38
CA ARG A 48 7.22 -4.05 1.17
C ARG A 48 8.35 -5.03 0.87
N ASP A 49 8.01 -6.32 0.78
CA ASP A 49 8.97 -7.38 0.51
C ASP A 49 9.42 -7.43 -0.96
N SER A 50 8.69 -6.76 -1.85
CA SER A 50 8.96 -6.75 -3.29
C SER A 50 8.65 -5.41 -3.92
N ILE A 51 9.56 -4.92 -4.77
CA ILE A 51 9.36 -3.71 -5.57
C ILE A 51 8.20 -3.86 -6.57
N PHE A 52 7.96 -5.06 -7.07
CA PHE A 52 6.83 -5.35 -7.95
C PHE A 52 5.50 -5.13 -7.23
N LEU A 53 5.41 -5.59 -5.98
CA LEU A 53 4.23 -5.37 -5.13
C LEU A 53 4.05 -3.88 -4.82
N GLU A 54 5.12 -3.15 -4.53
CA GLU A 54 5.06 -1.71 -4.29
C GLU A 54 4.53 -0.96 -5.52
N ARG A 55 5.04 -1.27 -6.71
CA ARG A 55 4.60 -0.68 -7.98
C ARG A 55 3.15 -1.04 -8.31
N ALA A 56 2.74 -2.30 -8.06
CA ALA A 56 1.35 -2.70 -8.23
C ALA A 56 0.41 -1.91 -7.32
N ILE A 57 0.79 -1.69 -6.05
CA ILE A 57 0.02 -0.87 -5.10
C ILE A 57 -0.05 0.59 -5.58
N VAL A 58 1.04 1.15 -6.07
CA VAL A 58 1.07 2.51 -6.64
C VAL A 58 0.16 2.61 -7.85
N GLY A 59 0.19 1.63 -8.75
CA GLY A 59 -0.69 1.59 -9.92
C GLY A 59 -2.18 1.62 -9.57
N GLU A 60 -2.60 0.82 -8.58
CA GLU A 60 -4.00 0.87 -8.12
C GLU A 60 -4.34 2.20 -7.41
N ARG A 61 -3.40 2.78 -6.69
CA ARG A 61 -3.60 4.10 -6.07
C ARG A 61 -3.72 5.22 -7.08
N LEU A 62 -2.96 5.17 -8.19
CA LEU A 62 -3.11 6.09 -9.31
C LEU A 62 -4.53 6.03 -9.87
N ARG A 63 -5.05 4.83 -10.13
CA ARG A 63 -6.44 4.65 -10.60
C ARG A 63 -7.47 5.22 -9.65
N VAL A 64 -7.38 4.87 -8.37
CA VAL A 64 -8.31 5.37 -7.34
C VAL A 64 -8.23 6.89 -7.19
N ALA A 65 -7.04 7.48 -7.30
CA ALA A 65 -6.85 8.92 -7.22
C ALA A 65 -7.47 9.67 -8.41
N MET A 66 -7.59 9.00 -9.55
CA MET A 66 -8.32 9.50 -10.72
C MET A 66 -9.82 9.16 -10.70
N GLY A 67 -10.31 8.52 -9.64
CA GLY A 67 -11.70 8.09 -9.52
C GLY A 67 -12.05 6.88 -10.40
N LEU A 68 -11.06 6.10 -10.83
CA LEU A 68 -11.27 4.85 -11.56
C LEU A 68 -11.46 3.68 -10.58
N PRO A 69 -12.24 2.66 -10.97
CA PRO A 69 -12.34 1.43 -10.19
C PRO A 69 -11.00 0.67 -10.20
N LEU A 70 -10.79 -0.16 -9.17
CA LEU A 70 -9.65 -1.08 -9.14
C LEU A 70 -9.74 -2.07 -10.32
N ARG A 71 -8.56 -2.50 -10.79
CA ARG A 71 -8.51 -3.55 -11.81
C ARG A 71 -8.96 -4.88 -11.24
N ASN A 72 -9.58 -5.70 -12.09
CA ASN A 72 -9.88 -7.07 -11.72
C ASN A 72 -8.58 -7.89 -11.62
N ILE A 73 -8.41 -8.62 -10.52
CA ILE A 73 -7.19 -9.42 -10.27
C ILE A 73 -7.07 -10.59 -11.27
N SER A 74 -8.20 -11.07 -11.79
CA SER A 74 -8.23 -12.19 -12.74
C SER A 74 -7.99 -11.80 -14.21
N GLU A 75 -7.95 -10.49 -14.51
CA GLU A 75 -7.79 -10.00 -15.86
C GLU A 75 -6.53 -9.16 -16.01
N HIS A 76 -5.78 -9.43 -17.07
CA HIS A 76 -4.67 -8.56 -17.43
C HIS A 76 -5.22 -7.26 -18.04
N ALA A 77 -4.93 -6.11 -17.40
CA ALA A 77 -5.33 -4.81 -17.89
C ALA A 77 -4.24 -3.76 -17.58
N PRO A 78 -3.97 -2.83 -18.50
CA PRO A 78 -3.08 -1.70 -18.23
C PRO A 78 -3.67 -0.81 -17.12
N ILE A 79 -2.83 0.00 -16.49
CA ILE A 79 -3.27 0.95 -15.46
C ILE A 79 -4.14 2.04 -16.08
N SER A 80 -3.86 2.40 -17.33
CA SER A 80 -4.60 3.41 -18.12
C SER A 80 -5.99 2.97 -18.57
N LYS A 81 -6.37 1.69 -18.45
CA LYS A 81 -7.68 1.20 -18.89
C LYS A 81 -8.83 2.01 -18.28
N GLY A 82 -9.62 2.65 -19.15
CA GLY A 82 -10.80 3.43 -18.76
C GLY A 82 -10.50 4.86 -18.30
N VAL A 83 -9.32 5.38 -18.59
CA VAL A 83 -8.92 6.76 -18.26
C VAL A 83 -9.84 7.79 -18.88
N GLU A 84 -10.40 7.52 -20.08
CA GLU A 84 -11.33 8.40 -20.77
C GLU A 84 -12.55 8.74 -19.88
N ALA A 85 -12.97 7.77 -19.04
CA ALA A 85 -14.06 8.00 -18.10
C ALA A 85 -13.70 8.98 -16.98
N SER A 86 -12.40 9.24 -16.74
CA SER A 86 -11.93 10.22 -15.75
C SER A 86 -11.84 11.64 -16.31
N LEU A 87 -11.79 11.78 -17.63
CA LEU A 87 -11.61 13.05 -18.32
C LEU A 87 -12.94 13.74 -18.66
N ILE A 88 -14.06 13.14 -18.29
CA ILE A 88 -15.39 13.71 -18.50
C ILE A 88 -15.63 14.84 -17.50
N GLU A 89 -15.98 16.04 -17.98
CA GLU A 89 -16.22 17.23 -17.15
C GLU A 89 -17.31 17.03 -16.09
N GLU A 90 -18.34 16.26 -16.41
CA GLU A 90 -19.49 15.98 -15.55
C GLU A 90 -19.35 14.65 -14.78
N LYS A 91 -18.16 14.33 -14.30
CA LYS A 91 -17.98 13.10 -13.55
C LYS A 91 -18.58 13.18 -12.16
N TYR A 92 -19.59 12.37 -11.90
CA TYR A 92 -20.14 12.16 -10.57
C TYR A 92 -19.39 11.06 -9.83
N TYR A 93 -19.19 11.25 -8.52
CA TYR A 93 -18.68 10.19 -7.65
C TYR A 93 -19.76 9.16 -7.42
N GLU A 94 -19.58 7.96 -7.95
CA GLU A 94 -20.46 6.83 -7.72
C GLU A 94 -20.06 6.06 -6.46
N PRO A 95 -21.01 5.59 -5.63
CA PRO A 95 -20.71 4.67 -4.55
C PRO A 95 -20.19 3.31 -5.08
N PRO A 96 -19.28 2.63 -4.31
CA PRO A 96 -18.70 3.08 -3.06
C PRO A 96 -17.57 4.08 -3.25
N LEU A 97 -17.57 5.16 -2.45
CA LEU A 97 -16.51 6.16 -2.44
C LEU A 97 -15.18 5.64 -1.85
N ILE A 98 -15.19 4.45 -1.30
CA ILE A 98 -14.04 3.80 -0.67
C ILE A 98 -13.68 2.54 -1.45
N ASN A 99 -12.43 2.47 -1.88
CA ASN A 99 -11.86 1.30 -2.55
C ASN A 99 -10.79 0.65 -1.66
N ILE A 100 -10.82 -0.69 -1.58
CA ILE A 100 -9.87 -1.47 -0.79
C ILE A 100 -8.95 -2.23 -1.72
N ILE A 101 -7.67 -1.85 -1.73
CA ILE A 101 -6.62 -2.58 -2.45
C ILE A 101 -6.22 -3.79 -1.59
N LYS A 102 -6.80 -4.96 -1.85
CA LYS A 102 -6.64 -6.17 -1.03
C LYS A 102 -5.18 -6.58 -0.85
N PHE A 103 -4.38 -6.57 -1.89
CA PHE A 103 -2.97 -6.94 -1.84
C PHE A 103 -2.05 -5.86 -1.23
N ALA A 104 -2.59 -4.67 -0.92
CA ALA A 104 -1.88 -3.66 -0.15
C ALA A 104 -2.00 -3.88 1.37
N CYS A 105 -2.76 -4.88 1.82
CA CYS A 105 -2.85 -5.24 3.23
C CYS A 105 -1.54 -5.89 3.70
N ASN A 106 -1.10 -5.51 4.89
CA ASN A 106 0.12 -6.08 5.51
C ASN A 106 -0.10 -7.45 6.15
N SER A 107 -1.26 -8.08 5.98
CA SER A 107 -1.61 -9.34 6.63
C SER A 107 -1.28 -9.32 8.12
N CYS A 108 -2.22 -8.94 8.96
CA CYS A 108 -2.03 -9.01 10.39
C CYS A 108 -1.59 -10.44 10.76
N PRO A 109 -0.49 -10.63 11.50
CA PRO A 109 -0.08 -11.96 11.90
C PRO A 109 -1.20 -12.59 12.72
N GLU A 110 -1.82 -13.64 12.18
CA GLU A 110 -2.84 -14.38 12.90
C GLU A 110 -2.20 -15.07 14.12
N LYS A 111 -2.78 -14.85 15.28
CA LYS A 111 -2.46 -15.61 16.51
C LYS A 111 -0.97 -15.62 16.89
N ARG A 112 -0.28 -14.48 16.80
CA ARG A 112 1.07 -14.35 17.33
C ARG A 112 1.06 -13.57 18.65
N VAL A 113 1.68 -14.11 19.66
CA VAL A 113 1.99 -13.40 20.90
C VAL A 113 3.47 -13.01 20.84
N LEU A 114 3.74 -11.71 20.88
CA LEU A 114 5.09 -11.17 20.84
C LEU A 114 5.49 -10.72 22.24
N VAL A 115 6.59 -11.26 22.76
CA VAL A 115 7.19 -10.75 23.99
C VAL A 115 8.09 -9.57 23.62
N THR A 116 7.72 -8.39 24.13
CA THR A 116 8.44 -7.13 23.88
C THR A 116 9.55 -6.91 24.91
N GLU A 117 10.38 -5.89 24.68
CA GLU A 117 11.46 -5.48 25.59
C GLU A 117 10.97 -5.05 26.98
N GLY A 118 9.69 -4.78 27.16
CA GLY A 118 9.06 -4.52 28.45
C GLY A 118 8.84 -5.76 29.32
N CYS A 119 9.22 -6.95 28.85
CA CYS A 119 9.09 -8.20 29.60
C CYS A 119 10.07 -8.24 30.76
N GLN A 120 9.59 -8.53 31.99
CA GLN A 120 10.41 -8.63 33.20
C GLN A 120 11.26 -9.91 33.30
N GLY A 121 11.14 -10.83 32.34
CA GLY A 121 11.94 -12.06 32.32
C GLY A 121 11.71 -13.00 33.52
N CYS A 122 10.46 -13.17 33.98
CA CYS A 122 10.16 -14.01 35.14
C CYS A 122 10.67 -15.44 34.93
N LEU A 123 11.28 -16.05 35.96
CA LEU A 123 11.86 -17.41 35.91
C LEU A 123 10.81 -18.48 35.56
N GLU A 124 9.58 -18.35 36.02
CA GLU A 124 8.52 -19.35 35.79
C GLU A 124 7.77 -19.24 34.46
N HIS A 125 7.95 -18.14 33.72
CA HIS A 125 7.26 -17.89 32.46
C HIS A 125 5.75 -18.21 32.47
N PRO A 126 4.94 -17.66 33.43
CA PRO A 126 3.52 -17.99 33.55
C PRO A 126 2.71 -17.64 32.29
N CYS A 127 3.12 -16.62 31.56
CA CYS A 127 2.52 -16.25 30.27
C CYS A 127 2.66 -17.39 29.23
N GLN A 128 3.77 -18.11 29.22
CA GLN A 128 4.01 -19.22 28.31
C GLN A 128 3.12 -20.45 28.63
N ARG A 129 2.83 -20.67 29.91
CA ARG A 129 1.92 -21.73 30.34
C ARG A 129 0.47 -21.40 30.08
N SER A 130 0.09 -20.12 30.16
CA SER A 130 -1.30 -19.67 29.98
C SER A 130 -1.76 -19.65 28.51
N VAL A 131 -0.85 -19.76 27.54
CA VAL A 131 -1.17 -19.71 26.10
C VAL A 131 -0.67 -20.98 25.41
N PRO A 132 -1.35 -22.11 25.62
CA PRO A 132 -0.85 -23.43 25.23
C PRO A 132 -1.07 -23.72 23.76
N ARG A 133 -0.61 -23.08 22.81
CA ARG A 133 -0.62 -23.41 21.37
C ARG A 133 -0.24 -22.25 20.46
N MET A 134 0.35 -21.18 21.00
CA MET A 134 0.83 -20.09 20.14
C MET A 134 2.36 -20.08 20.10
N PRO A 135 2.98 -19.89 18.95
CA PRO A 135 4.42 -19.70 18.86
C PRO A 135 4.78 -18.38 19.56
N PHE A 136 5.41 -18.48 20.74
CA PHE A 136 6.05 -17.36 21.40
C PHE A 136 7.29 -16.97 20.61
N ILE A 137 7.32 -15.77 20.09
CA ILE A 137 8.52 -15.21 19.47
C ILE A 137 9.21 -14.34 20.51
N TRP A 138 10.33 -14.82 21.04
CA TRP A 138 11.24 -14.03 21.87
C TRP A 138 12.05 -13.12 20.93
N ARG A 139 11.79 -11.84 20.99
CA ARG A 139 12.69 -10.87 20.38
C ARG A 139 13.75 -10.52 21.42
N MET A 140 14.77 -11.37 21.54
CA MET A 140 15.97 -11.02 22.28
C MET A 140 16.67 -9.89 21.52
N ALA A 141 16.79 -8.73 22.15
CA ALA A 141 17.65 -7.67 21.67
C ALA A 141 19.11 -8.18 21.79
N GLY A 142 19.76 -8.36 20.65
CA GLY A 142 21.20 -8.37 20.47
C GLY A 142 22.00 -9.41 21.29
N LEU A 143 22.39 -10.47 20.66
CA LEU A 143 23.75 -11.05 20.72
C LEU A 143 24.30 -11.11 19.32
#